data_5750ce76d7236b58952d8d77135256ce
#
_entry.id   5750ce76d7236b58952d8d77135256ce
#
_cell.length_a   1.000
_cell.length_b   1.000
_cell.length_c   1.000
_cell.angle_alpha   90.00
_cell.angle_beta   90.00
_cell.angle_gamma   90.00
#
_symmetry.space_group_name_H-M   'P 1'
#
loop_
_entity.id
_entity.type
_entity.pdbx_description
1 polymer ?
#
loop_
_entity_poly.entity_id
_entity_poly.type
_entity_poly.pdbx_seq_one_letter_code
_entity_poly.pdbx_strand_id
1 'polypeptide(L)'
;MKNIAFIGIGLMGAPMAKNLLKSKYKLKVFNRTKKKALQLKKDGAVVCDSIKDVVFGQDVIITMLSDDEAVKRICKSTEFIKNLKKSSTVIDMSSTSPRTAQEISKLLKKNNINFLDAPVSGGTIGAENAELAIMVGGEKKIFLKNLKLLKKLGKPVLVGKNSAGQTAKLANQIIVGITIGSVAEAIKLCQKNNVNPLNVL
;
A
#
# COMPACT_ATOMS: atom_id res chain seq x y z
N MET A 1 7.80 -5.91 19.87
CA MET A 1 6.81 -5.27 18.95
C MET A 1 7.61 -4.58 17.86
N LYS A 2 7.19 -4.63 16.58
CA LYS A 2 7.93 -3.97 15.49
C LYS A 2 7.72 -2.46 15.52
N ASN A 3 8.78 -1.70 15.28
CA ASN A 3 8.71 -0.26 15.02
C ASN A 3 8.40 -0.05 13.52
N ILE A 4 7.40 0.78 13.22
CA ILE A 4 6.88 0.93 11.86
C ILE A 4 6.97 2.39 11.42
N ALA A 5 7.50 2.61 10.21
CA ALA A 5 7.31 3.85 9.47
C ALA A 5 6.12 3.72 8.52
N PHE A 6 5.30 4.76 8.40
CA PHE A 6 4.26 4.84 7.39
C PHE A 6 4.41 6.15 6.60
N ILE A 7 4.65 6.03 5.30
CA ILE A 7 4.90 7.15 4.39
C ILE A 7 3.75 7.24 3.39
N GLY A 8 3.07 8.39 3.39
CA GLY A 8 1.93 8.63 2.52
C GLY A 8 0.59 8.54 3.26
N ILE A 9 0.21 9.64 3.92
CA ILE A 9 -1.04 9.78 4.68
C ILE A 9 -2.08 10.47 3.79
N GLY A 10 -2.49 9.75 2.76
CA GLY A 10 -3.56 10.12 1.84
C GLY A 10 -4.89 9.48 2.23
N LEU A 11 -5.86 9.44 1.28
CA LEU A 11 -7.18 8.84 1.48
C LEU A 11 -7.10 7.37 1.93
N MET A 12 -6.18 6.61 1.35
CA MET A 12 -5.95 5.21 1.72
C MET A 12 -5.03 5.08 2.95
N GLY A 13 -3.91 5.82 2.95
CA GLY A 13 -2.88 5.67 3.98
C GLY A 13 -3.32 6.11 5.38
N ALA A 14 -4.20 7.10 5.50
CA ALA A 14 -4.68 7.57 6.81
C ALA A 14 -5.47 6.50 7.56
N PRO A 15 -6.53 5.88 7.00
CA PRO A 15 -7.25 4.80 7.68
C PRO A 15 -6.38 3.57 7.92
N MET A 16 -5.48 3.20 6.99
CA MET A 16 -4.53 2.10 7.19
C MET A 16 -3.61 2.36 8.39
N ALA A 17 -3.04 3.55 8.51
CA ALA A 17 -2.21 3.95 9.65
C ALA A 17 -3.00 3.91 10.96
N LYS A 18 -4.26 4.37 10.99
CA LYS A 18 -5.14 4.28 12.15
C LYS A 18 -5.37 2.83 12.59
N ASN A 19 -5.58 1.90 11.67
CA ASN A 19 -5.76 0.48 12.01
C ASN A 19 -4.52 -0.14 12.65
N LEU A 20 -3.33 0.29 12.22
CA LEU A 20 -2.08 -0.12 12.86
C LEU A 20 -1.95 0.45 14.28
N LEU A 21 -2.31 1.72 14.49
CA LEU A 21 -2.32 2.36 15.80
C LEU A 21 -3.32 1.69 16.76
N LYS A 22 -4.55 1.43 16.31
CA LYS A 22 -5.56 0.65 17.05
C LYS A 22 -5.04 -0.73 17.43
N SER A 23 -4.19 -1.33 16.61
CA SER A 23 -3.53 -2.61 16.86
C SER A 23 -2.28 -2.50 17.76
N LYS A 24 -2.07 -1.32 18.40
CA LYS A 24 -1.00 -1.00 19.35
C LYS A 24 0.42 -1.03 18.76
N TYR A 25 0.58 -0.90 17.42
CA TYR A 25 1.90 -0.70 16.82
C TYR A 25 2.41 0.73 17.10
N LYS A 26 3.72 0.84 17.37
CA LYS A 26 4.39 2.15 17.42
C LYS A 26 4.63 2.64 16.00
N LEU A 27 4.06 3.79 15.66
CA LEU A 27 4.06 4.32 14.30
C LEU A 27 4.73 5.68 14.23
N LYS A 28 5.79 5.80 13.40
CA LYS A 28 6.26 7.06 12.87
C LYS A 28 5.56 7.30 11.53
N VAL A 29 5.09 8.52 11.29
CA VAL A 29 4.36 8.87 10.05
C VAL A 29 4.99 10.07 9.37
N PHE A 30 5.02 10.01 8.03
CA PHE A 30 5.46 11.13 7.19
C PHE A 30 4.51 11.32 6.01
N ASN A 31 4.22 12.57 5.71
CA ASN A 31 3.50 12.94 4.49
C ASN A 31 4.03 14.27 3.97
N ARG A 32 4.17 14.40 2.65
CA ARG A 32 4.61 15.64 1.98
C ARG A 32 3.82 16.87 2.47
N THR A 33 2.50 16.74 2.58
CA THR A 33 1.64 17.74 3.22
C THR A 33 1.50 17.38 4.70
N LYS A 34 2.33 17.98 5.56
CA LYS A 34 2.43 17.68 6.99
C LYS A 34 1.08 17.71 7.72
N LYS A 35 0.16 18.63 7.35
CA LYS A 35 -1.19 18.76 7.93
C LYS A 35 -1.97 17.43 7.90
N LYS A 36 -1.80 16.60 6.85
CA LYS A 36 -2.44 15.28 6.76
C LYS A 36 -1.90 14.30 7.80
N ALA A 37 -0.59 14.30 8.07
CA ALA A 37 0.04 13.45 9.08
C ALA A 37 -0.32 13.88 10.51
N LEU A 38 -0.45 15.17 10.77
CA LEU A 38 -0.81 15.72 12.08
C LEU A 38 -2.14 15.20 12.61
N GLN A 39 -3.07 14.82 11.74
CA GLN A 39 -4.36 14.24 12.14
C GLN A 39 -4.20 12.92 12.92
N LEU A 40 -3.09 12.18 12.71
CA LEU A 40 -2.81 10.92 13.39
C LEU A 40 -2.10 11.10 14.74
N LYS A 41 -1.66 12.33 15.09
CA LYS A 41 -0.98 12.59 16.36
C LYS A 41 -1.87 12.26 17.56
N LYS A 42 -3.16 12.60 17.46
CA LYS A 42 -4.15 12.28 18.51
C LYS A 42 -4.40 10.78 18.69
N ASP A 43 -4.13 9.98 17.65
CA ASP A 43 -4.25 8.53 17.67
C ASP A 43 -2.94 7.85 18.12
N GLY A 44 -1.91 8.63 18.51
CA GLY A 44 -0.65 8.14 19.06
C GLY A 44 0.50 7.98 18.06
N ALA A 45 0.36 8.51 16.81
CA ALA A 45 1.46 8.50 15.86
C ALA A 45 2.51 9.58 16.16
N VAL A 46 3.78 9.25 15.93
CA VAL A 46 4.88 10.21 15.94
C VAL A 46 5.01 10.81 14.53
N VAL A 47 4.69 12.09 14.39
CA VAL A 47 4.79 12.80 13.09
C VAL A 47 6.22 13.26 12.88
N CYS A 48 6.83 12.86 11.76
CA CYS A 48 8.19 13.21 11.37
C CYS A 48 8.20 14.29 10.29
N ASP A 49 9.27 15.09 10.27
CA ASP A 49 9.45 16.19 9.34
C ASP A 49 10.29 15.82 8.12
N SER A 50 11.05 14.73 8.19
CA SER A 50 11.92 14.27 7.11
C SER A 50 11.75 12.77 6.84
N ILE A 51 12.20 12.35 5.66
CA ILE A 51 12.29 10.92 5.30
C ILE A 51 13.31 10.22 6.20
N LYS A 52 14.43 10.86 6.51
CA LYS A 52 15.42 10.36 7.47
C LYS A 52 14.78 9.99 8.81
N ASP A 53 14.06 10.94 9.41
CA ASP A 53 13.51 10.75 10.76
C ASP A 53 12.45 9.66 10.82
N VAL A 54 11.61 9.55 9.76
CA VAL A 54 10.54 8.55 9.73
C VAL A 54 11.09 7.14 9.58
N VAL A 55 12.16 6.92 8.79
CA VAL A 55 12.70 5.58 8.53
C VAL A 55 13.75 5.12 9.53
N PHE A 56 14.38 6.06 10.25
CA PHE A 56 15.48 5.76 11.17
C PHE A 56 15.05 4.85 12.31
N GLY A 57 15.71 3.68 12.42
CA GLY A 57 15.49 2.69 13.47
C GLY A 57 14.22 1.84 13.29
N GLN A 58 13.55 1.91 12.12
CA GLN A 58 12.32 1.16 11.89
C GLN A 58 12.60 -0.25 11.36
N ASP A 59 11.77 -1.22 11.81
CA ASP A 59 11.83 -2.62 11.37
C ASP A 59 11.04 -2.84 10.07
N VAL A 60 9.96 -2.08 9.89
CA VAL A 60 9.10 -2.11 8.70
C VAL A 60 8.80 -0.70 8.24
N ILE A 61 8.90 -0.47 6.96
CA ILE A 61 8.55 0.78 6.30
C ILE A 61 7.43 0.50 5.31
N ILE A 62 6.27 1.11 5.53
CA ILE A 62 5.13 1.02 4.63
C ILE A 62 5.06 2.30 3.80
N THR A 63 4.92 2.15 2.48
CA THR A 63 4.66 3.26 1.57
C THR A 63 3.27 3.12 0.97
N MET A 64 2.50 4.22 0.91
CA MET A 64 1.20 4.31 0.25
C MET A 64 1.13 5.65 -0.49
N LEU A 65 1.68 5.66 -1.70
CA LEU A 65 1.95 6.84 -2.50
C LEU A 65 1.09 6.86 -3.77
N SER A 66 1.05 7.99 -4.48
CA SER A 66 0.12 8.23 -5.58
C SER A 66 0.46 7.47 -6.87
N ASP A 67 1.74 7.30 -7.17
CA ASP A 67 2.21 6.87 -8.48
C ASP A 67 3.66 6.36 -8.47
N ASP A 68 4.12 5.86 -9.62
CA ASP A 68 5.50 5.38 -9.83
C ASP A 68 6.55 6.41 -9.48
N GLU A 69 6.35 7.67 -9.87
CA GLU A 69 7.33 8.73 -9.66
C GLU A 69 7.46 9.10 -8.17
N ALA A 70 6.35 9.09 -7.44
CA ALA A 70 6.38 9.31 -6.01
C ALA A 70 7.11 8.17 -5.28
N VAL A 71 6.87 6.91 -5.66
CA VAL A 71 7.57 5.75 -5.11
C VAL A 71 9.05 5.79 -5.43
N LYS A 72 9.43 6.05 -6.69
CA LYS A 72 10.83 6.17 -7.11
C LYS A 72 11.54 7.29 -6.37
N ARG A 73 10.93 8.48 -6.26
CA ARG A 73 11.50 9.64 -5.58
C ARG A 73 11.82 9.35 -4.13
N ILE A 74 10.94 8.64 -3.41
CA ILE A 74 11.19 8.27 -2.01
C ILE A 74 12.20 7.11 -1.94
N CYS A 75 11.88 5.97 -2.56
CA CYS A 75 12.63 4.73 -2.37
C CYS A 75 14.02 4.73 -2.99
N LYS A 76 14.30 5.60 -3.98
CA LYS A 76 15.65 5.76 -4.58
C LYS A 76 16.45 6.91 -3.95
N SER A 77 15.86 7.70 -3.05
CA SER A 77 16.59 8.81 -2.45
C SER A 77 17.71 8.30 -1.53
N THR A 78 18.83 9.02 -1.55
CA THR A 78 19.97 8.73 -0.66
C THR A 78 19.55 8.83 0.81
N GLU A 79 18.68 9.79 1.13
CA GLU A 79 18.15 10.00 2.47
C GLU A 79 17.37 8.77 2.95
N PHE A 80 16.53 8.16 2.10
CA PHE A 80 15.80 6.96 2.43
C PHE A 80 16.75 5.77 2.64
N ILE A 81 17.58 5.46 1.64
CA ILE A 81 18.40 4.24 1.62
C ILE A 81 19.43 4.22 2.75
N LYS A 82 20.15 5.32 2.97
CA LYS A 82 21.23 5.39 3.98
C LYS A 82 20.71 5.29 5.42
N ASN A 83 19.45 5.66 5.66
CA ASN A 83 18.88 5.67 7.00
C ASN A 83 17.99 4.44 7.31
N LEU A 84 17.81 3.53 6.35
CA LEU A 84 17.15 2.26 6.59
C LEU A 84 18.00 1.34 7.48
N LYS A 85 17.36 0.71 8.45
CA LYS A 85 17.98 -0.35 9.25
C LYS A 85 18.25 -1.57 8.37
N LYS A 86 19.46 -2.13 8.42
CA LYS A 86 19.77 -3.39 7.72
C LYS A 86 18.79 -4.49 8.10
N SER A 87 18.43 -5.33 7.12
CA SER A 87 17.40 -6.38 7.27
C SER A 87 15.99 -5.89 7.59
N SER A 88 15.71 -4.58 7.59
CA SER A 88 14.34 -4.06 7.64
C SER A 88 13.57 -4.47 6.38
N THR A 89 12.25 -4.31 6.42
CA THR A 89 11.38 -4.62 5.28
C THR A 89 10.66 -3.37 4.81
N VAL A 90 10.82 -3.02 3.54
CA VAL A 90 9.98 -2.03 2.86
C VAL A 90 8.80 -2.76 2.24
N ILE A 91 7.58 -2.33 2.54
CA ILE A 91 6.33 -2.85 1.99
C ILE A 91 5.67 -1.71 1.22
N ASP A 92 5.74 -1.77 -0.11
CA ASP A 92 5.08 -0.79 -0.95
C ASP A 92 3.65 -1.23 -1.26
N MET A 93 2.69 -0.50 -0.70
CA MET A 93 1.26 -0.75 -0.87
C MET A 93 0.64 0.17 -1.93
N SER A 94 1.44 0.99 -2.58
CA SER A 94 1.06 1.84 -3.72
C SER A 94 0.70 0.99 -4.94
N SER A 95 -0.11 1.54 -5.84
CA SER A 95 -0.31 0.95 -7.18
C SER A 95 0.73 1.53 -8.13
N THR A 96 1.66 0.71 -8.57
CA THR A 96 2.75 1.08 -9.48
C THR A 96 2.89 0.07 -10.61
N SER A 97 3.75 0.37 -11.58
CA SER A 97 4.10 -0.61 -12.61
C SER A 97 4.93 -1.77 -12.02
N PRO A 98 4.78 -2.99 -12.54
CA PRO A 98 5.64 -4.11 -12.18
C PRO A 98 7.13 -3.81 -12.37
N ARG A 99 7.48 -2.99 -13.36
CA ARG A 99 8.84 -2.52 -13.63
C ARG A 99 9.40 -1.70 -12.46
N THR A 100 8.62 -0.76 -11.94
CA THR A 100 9.03 0.03 -10.76
C THR A 100 9.25 -0.86 -9.54
N ALA A 101 8.36 -1.81 -9.27
CA ALA A 101 8.53 -2.76 -8.17
C ALA A 101 9.82 -3.59 -8.33
N GLN A 102 10.15 -4.05 -9.54
CA GLN A 102 11.41 -4.77 -9.82
C GLN A 102 12.65 -3.90 -9.60
N GLU A 103 12.63 -2.65 -10.06
CA GLU A 103 13.73 -1.70 -9.89
C GLU A 103 14.00 -1.41 -8.41
N ILE A 104 12.94 -1.13 -7.64
CA ILE A 104 13.04 -0.87 -6.20
C ILE A 104 13.52 -2.11 -5.45
N SER A 105 12.98 -3.29 -5.78
CA SER A 105 13.41 -4.57 -5.19
C SER A 105 14.91 -4.81 -5.38
N LYS A 106 15.41 -4.63 -6.62
CA LYS A 106 16.84 -4.81 -6.94
C LYS A 106 17.71 -3.83 -6.16
N LEU A 107 17.30 -2.55 -6.09
CA LEU A 107 18.03 -1.51 -5.38
C LEU A 107 18.11 -1.78 -3.87
N LEU A 108 16.98 -2.12 -3.24
CA LEU A 108 16.93 -2.39 -1.81
C LEU A 108 17.68 -3.67 -1.43
N LYS A 109 17.62 -4.71 -2.27
CA LYS A 109 18.40 -5.95 -2.08
C LYS A 109 19.90 -5.69 -2.06
N LYS A 110 20.42 -4.83 -2.95
CA LYS A 110 21.85 -4.42 -2.95
C LYS A 110 22.26 -3.73 -1.64
N ASN A 111 21.31 -3.16 -0.91
CA ASN A 111 21.53 -2.48 0.37
C ASN A 111 21.18 -3.36 1.59
N ASN A 112 20.96 -4.67 1.42
CA ASN A 112 20.54 -5.60 2.46
C ASN A 112 19.21 -5.24 3.12
N ILE A 113 18.26 -4.74 2.34
CA ILE A 113 16.89 -4.38 2.74
C ILE A 113 15.92 -5.32 2.03
N ASN A 114 14.95 -5.86 2.77
CA ASN A 114 13.89 -6.70 2.21
C ASN A 114 12.81 -5.84 1.55
N PHE A 115 12.17 -6.38 0.52
CA PHE A 115 11.09 -5.68 -0.18
C PHE A 115 9.91 -6.60 -0.46
N LEU A 116 8.70 -6.05 -0.27
CA LEU A 116 7.44 -6.63 -0.72
C LEU A 116 6.68 -5.55 -1.50
N ASP A 117 6.23 -5.86 -2.71
CA ASP A 117 5.19 -5.10 -3.40
C ASP A 117 3.84 -5.66 -2.96
N ALA A 118 2.99 -4.82 -2.40
CA ALA A 118 1.77 -5.26 -1.74
C ALA A 118 0.58 -4.32 -2.04
N PRO A 119 0.30 -4.06 -3.34
CA PRO A 119 -0.83 -3.22 -3.71
C PRO A 119 -2.15 -3.76 -3.17
N VAL A 120 -3.11 -2.83 -3.00
CA VAL A 120 -4.38 -3.10 -2.32
C VAL A 120 -5.60 -2.87 -3.21
N SER A 121 -6.69 -3.54 -2.90
CA SER A 121 -8.01 -3.31 -3.46
C SER A 121 -9.06 -3.33 -2.35
N GLY A 122 -10.12 -2.51 -2.49
CA GLY A 122 -11.21 -2.37 -1.50
C GLY A 122 -11.58 -0.92 -1.20
N GLY A 123 -10.88 0.05 -1.84
CA GLY A 123 -11.16 1.48 -1.68
C GLY A 123 -10.98 1.98 -0.24
N THR A 124 -11.48 3.18 0.04
CA THR A 124 -11.38 3.81 1.36
C THR A 124 -12.18 3.04 2.42
N ILE A 125 -13.31 2.48 2.06
CA ILE A 125 -14.16 1.67 2.95
C ILE A 125 -13.40 0.42 3.40
N GLY A 126 -12.78 -0.32 2.47
CA GLY A 126 -11.95 -1.47 2.81
C GLY A 126 -10.72 -1.10 3.65
N ALA A 127 -10.15 0.10 3.44
CA ALA A 127 -9.05 0.59 4.24
C ALA A 127 -9.49 0.96 5.67
N GLU A 128 -10.67 1.53 5.85
CA GLU A 128 -11.24 1.87 7.17
C GLU A 128 -11.56 0.63 7.99
N ASN A 129 -12.16 -0.39 7.35
CA ASN A 129 -12.59 -1.63 7.98
C ASN A 129 -11.46 -2.66 8.16
N ALA A 130 -10.25 -2.39 7.67
CA ALA A 130 -9.15 -3.37 7.60
C ALA A 130 -9.51 -4.63 6.78
N GLU A 131 -10.24 -4.44 5.68
CA GLU A 131 -10.75 -5.50 4.80
C GLU A 131 -10.11 -5.47 3.39
N LEU A 132 -9.00 -4.74 3.23
CA LEU A 132 -8.31 -4.66 1.95
C LEU A 132 -7.90 -6.04 1.43
N ALA A 133 -8.16 -6.33 0.17
CA ALA A 133 -7.45 -7.39 -0.52
C ALA A 133 -6.02 -6.92 -0.77
N ILE A 134 -5.00 -7.66 -0.29
CA ILE A 134 -3.59 -7.28 -0.37
C ILE A 134 -2.86 -8.32 -1.22
N MET A 135 -2.42 -7.93 -2.41
CA MET A 135 -1.75 -8.80 -3.38
C MET A 135 -0.24 -8.69 -3.19
N VAL A 136 0.38 -9.67 -2.51
CA VAL A 136 1.78 -9.56 -2.10
C VAL A 136 2.71 -10.27 -3.08
N GLY A 137 3.68 -9.52 -3.61
CA GLY A 137 4.83 -10.06 -4.35
C GLY A 137 6.09 -9.99 -3.50
N GLY A 138 6.88 -11.08 -3.47
CA GLY A 138 8.15 -11.11 -2.76
C GLY A 138 8.55 -12.49 -2.24
N GLU A 139 9.59 -12.53 -1.41
CA GLU A 139 10.06 -13.78 -0.81
C GLU A 139 9.08 -14.29 0.26
N LYS A 140 8.73 -15.58 0.20
CA LYS A 140 7.80 -16.23 1.15
C LYS A 140 8.20 -16.03 2.61
N LYS A 141 9.50 -16.14 2.93
CA LYS A 141 10.05 -15.94 4.28
C LYS A 141 9.76 -14.51 4.79
N ILE A 142 9.93 -13.50 3.93
CA ILE A 142 9.69 -12.10 4.28
C ILE A 142 8.19 -11.83 4.41
N PHE A 143 7.36 -12.40 3.54
CA PHE A 143 5.91 -12.35 3.65
C PHE A 143 5.44 -12.91 4.99
N LEU A 144 5.85 -14.14 5.35
CA LEU A 144 5.45 -14.78 6.61
C LEU A 144 5.90 -13.98 7.84
N LYS A 145 7.11 -13.39 7.82
CA LYS A 145 7.61 -12.49 8.88
C LYS A 145 6.71 -11.27 9.09
N ASN A 146 6.00 -10.81 8.06
CA ASN A 146 5.15 -9.62 8.09
C ASN A 146 3.64 -9.95 8.06
N LEU A 147 3.26 -11.22 7.98
CA LEU A 147 1.87 -11.66 7.81
C LEU A 147 0.94 -11.11 8.92
N LYS A 148 1.38 -11.17 10.18
CA LYS A 148 0.59 -10.66 11.32
C LYS A 148 0.32 -9.16 11.21
N LEU A 149 1.27 -8.39 10.69
CA LEU A 149 1.11 -6.96 10.43
C LEU A 149 0.12 -6.71 9.28
N LEU A 150 0.33 -7.37 8.14
CA LEU A 150 -0.53 -7.22 6.97
C LEU A 150 -1.99 -7.59 7.24
N LYS A 151 -2.23 -8.62 8.07
CA LYS A 151 -3.59 -9.00 8.54
C LYS A 151 -4.31 -7.91 9.35
N LYS A 152 -3.60 -6.87 9.83
CA LYS A 152 -4.22 -5.71 10.47
C LYS A 152 -4.74 -4.67 9.47
N LEU A 153 -4.45 -4.87 8.20
CA LEU A 153 -4.88 -4.00 7.10
C LEU A 153 -5.88 -4.69 6.16
N GLY A 154 -5.96 -6.03 6.20
CA GLY A 154 -6.86 -6.79 5.34
C GLY A 154 -6.50 -8.26 5.18
N LYS A 155 -6.76 -8.80 4.00
CA LYS A 155 -6.57 -10.19 3.60
C LYS A 155 -5.34 -10.31 2.68
N PRO A 156 -4.12 -10.53 3.20
CA PRO A 156 -2.91 -10.64 2.40
C PRO A 156 -2.78 -12.02 1.77
N VAL A 157 -2.47 -12.05 0.47
CA VAL A 157 -2.19 -13.26 -0.30
C VAL A 157 -0.84 -13.10 -0.99
N LEU A 158 0.07 -14.07 -0.81
CA LEU A 158 1.32 -14.11 -1.57
C LEU A 158 1.03 -14.66 -2.97
N VAL A 159 1.18 -13.80 -3.98
CA VAL A 159 0.84 -14.13 -5.38
C VAL A 159 2.06 -14.50 -6.24
N GLY A 160 3.27 -14.29 -5.72
CA GLY A 160 4.50 -14.64 -6.43
C GLY A 160 5.74 -13.90 -5.93
N LYS A 161 6.78 -13.86 -6.77
CA LYS A 161 8.02 -13.11 -6.51
C LYS A 161 7.77 -11.59 -6.62
N ASN A 162 8.77 -10.77 -6.30
CA ASN A 162 8.67 -9.31 -6.44
C ASN A 162 8.16 -8.91 -7.83
N SER A 163 7.28 -7.95 -7.87
CA SER A 163 6.43 -7.45 -8.97
C SER A 163 5.16 -8.26 -9.26
N ALA A 164 5.00 -9.47 -8.75
CA ALA A 164 3.78 -10.24 -8.96
C ALA A 164 2.55 -9.60 -8.29
N GLY A 165 2.73 -8.91 -7.17
CA GLY A 165 1.66 -8.14 -6.52
C GLY A 165 1.12 -7.04 -7.44
N GLN A 166 2.02 -6.24 -8.04
CA GLN A 166 1.62 -5.20 -8.99
C GLN A 166 0.98 -5.78 -10.25
N THR A 167 1.51 -6.89 -10.77
CA THR A 167 0.89 -7.58 -11.91
C THR A 167 -0.52 -8.05 -11.58
N ALA A 168 -0.73 -8.67 -10.41
CA ALA A 168 -2.05 -9.08 -9.94
C ALA A 168 -3.00 -7.88 -9.77
N LYS A 169 -2.48 -6.74 -9.26
CA LYS A 169 -3.27 -5.51 -9.16
C LYS A 169 -3.70 -4.98 -10.53
N LEU A 170 -2.82 -4.98 -11.52
CA LEU A 170 -3.17 -4.56 -12.89
C LEU A 170 -4.23 -5.47 -13.50
N ALA A 171 -4.09 -6.80 -13.35
CA ALA A 171 -5.10 -7.75 -13.81
C ALA A 171 -6.46 -7.51 -13.12
N ASN A 172 -6.46 -7.29 -11.80
CA ASN A 172 -7.69 -6.92 -11.08
C ASN A 172 -8.30 -5.61 -11.60
N GLN A 173 -7.48 -4.59 -11.93
CA GLN A 173 -8.00 -3.33 -12.46
C GLN A 173 -8.61 -3.48 -13.87
N ILE A 174 -8.09 -4.37 -14.71
CA ILE A 174 -8.71 -4.71 -16.00
C ILE A 174 -10.11 -5.30 -15.77
N ILE A 175 -10.22 -6.28 -14.89
CA ILE A 175 -11.50 -6.93 -14.57
C ILE A 175 -12.49 -5.89 -14.02
N VAL A 176 -12.09 -5.12 -13.04
CA VAL A 176 -12.96 -4.09 -12.42
C VAL A 176 -13.41 -3.06 -13.45
N GLY A 177 -12.50 -2.54 -14.28
CA GLY A 177 -12.82 -1.54 -15.30
C GLY A 177 -13.82 -2.07 -16.35
N ILE A 178 -13.58 -3.26 -16.87
CA ILE A 178 -14.47 -3.88 -17.87
C ILE A 178 -15.84 -4.20 -17.25
N THR A 179 -15.87 -4.73 -16.02
CA THR A 179 -17.14 -5.05 -15.33
C THR A 179 -17.99 -3.79 -15.12
N ILE A 180 -17.39 -2.71 -14.63
CA ILE A 180 -18.12 -1.43 -14.44
C ILE A 180 -18.62 -0.90 -15.78
N GLY A 181 -17.78 -0.95 -16.83
CA GLY A 181 -18.15 -0.52 -18.17
C GLY A 181 -19.32 -1.35 -18.73
N SER A 182 -19.25 -2.69 -18.65
CA SER A 182 -20.30 -3.55 -19.17
C SER A 182 -21.65 -3.34 -18.46
N VAL A 183 -21.63 -3.16 -17.14
CA VAL A 183 -22.85 -2.85 -16.37
C VAL A 183 -23.43 -1.50 -16.79
N ALA A 184 -22.60 -0.47 -16.95
CA ALA A 184 -23.05 0.85 -17.40
C ALA A 184 -23.69 0.81 -18.80
N GLU A 185 -23.09 0.07 -19.74
CA GLU A 185 -23.64 -0.14 -21.09
C GLU A 185 -24.98 -0.88 -21.06
N ALA A 186 -25.10 -1.96 -20.25
CA ALA A 186 -26.32 -2.70 -20.09
C ALA A 186 -27.46 -1.83 -19.53
N ILE A 187 -27.18 -1.04 -18.49
CA ILE A 187 -28.15 -0.07 -17.92
C ILE A 187 -28.60 0.91 -19.01
N LYS A 188 -27.69 1.46 -19.78
CA LYS A 188 -28.02 2.42 -20.84
C LYS A 188 -28.88 1.82 -21.94
N LEU A 189 -28.59 0.58 -22.34
CA LEU A 189 -29.39 -0.18 -23.30
C LEU A 189 -30.83 -0.35 -22.81
N CYS A 190 -31.00 -0.79 -21.55
CA CYS A 190 -32.33 -0.95 -20.93
C CYS A 190 -33.09 0.38 -20.94
N GLN A 191 -32.48 1.47 -20.48
CA GLN A 191 -33.11 2.79 -20.42
C GLN A 191 -33.58 3.29 -21.81
N LYS A 192 -32.77 3.08 -22.86
CA LYS A 192 -33.11 3.46 -24.23
C LYS A 192 -34.32 2.69 -24.78
N ASN A 193 -34.59 1.48 -24.27
CA ASN A 193 -35.67 0.61 -24.71
C ASN A 193 -36.85 0.56 -23.70
N ASN A 194 -36.91 1.49 -22.76
CA ASN A 194 -37.95 1.58 -21.72
C ASN A 194 -38.06 0.30 -20.88
N VAL A 195 -36.97 -0.42 -20.71
CA VAL A 195 -36.86 -1.58 -19.80
C VAL A 195 -36.28 -1.11 -18.47
N ASN A 196 -36.88 -1.54 -17.36
CA ASN A 196 -36.32 -1.22 -16.03
C ASN A 196 -35.04 -2.03 -15.81
N PRO A 197 -33.86 -1.40 -15.63
CA PRO A 197 -32.60 -2.10 -15.44
C PRO A 197 -32.59 -3.05 -14.23
N LEU A 198 -33.33 -2.71 -13.16
CA LEU A 198 -33.40 -3.55 -11.95
C LEU A 198 -34.06 -4.91 -12.18
N ASN A 199 -34.80 -5.08 -13.29
CA ASN A 199 -35.38 -6.38 -13.64
C ASN A 199 -34.42 -7.25 -14.46
N VAL A 200 -33.24 -6.73 -14.81
CA VAL A 200 -32.27 -7.41 -15.67
C VAL A 200 -30.96 -7.69 -14.91
N LEU A 201 -30.58 -6.83 -13.96
CA LEU A 201 -29.38 -6.90 -13.13
C LEU A 201 -29.69 -7.41 -11.72
#